data_428f5588f84be55662afb974451563c9
#
_entry.id   428f5588f84be55662afb974451563c9
#
_cell.length_a   1.000
_cell.length_b   1.000
_cell.length_c   1.000
_cell.angle_alpha   90.00
_cell.angle_beta   90.00
_cell.angle_gamma   90.00
#
_symmetry.space_group_name_H-M   'P 1'
#
loop_
_entity.id
_entity.type
_entity.pdbx_description
1 polymer ?
#
loop_
_entity_poly.entity_id
_entity_poly.type
_entity_poly.pdbx_seq_one_letter_code
_entity_poly.pdbx_strand_id
1 'polypeptide(L)'
;IKEDLSPVAYQWLETADARSLLDWTRMNRVLPENNGIITAVRGENEKKVLFEYMLALDLKVKRGEYADFIRAITPLGVDLLEIVLEQSCDIDITRYYKRNNQRIWDKNRLVGEILDILNQKFYPFRYGPVYSAHLLEIIQKKCTDTLMVQRIQELVNIEQNVRNVAAHNIVSVTPEWIKERTGKSVDDIFWILKYVCEQVKINTRKENWNSYDSMNKRIIDELDKD
;
A
#
# COMPACT_ATOMS: atom_id res chain seq x y z
N ILE A 1 -3.00 34.90 -1.78
CA ILE A 1 -3.56 33.76 -0.99
C ILE A 1 -2.76 33.54 0.29
N LYS A 2 -1.43 33.58 0.27
CA LYS A 2 -0.58 33.33 1.47
C LYS A 2 -0.66 34.46 2.50
N GLU A 3 -0.96 35.69 2.07
CA GLU A 3 -1.02 36.89 2.90
C GLU A 3 -2.37 37.05 3.62
N ASP A 4 -3.40 36.31 3.16
CA ASP A 4 -4.78 36.42 3.64
C ASP A 4 -5.18 35.25 4.58
N LEU A 5 -4.29 34.28 4.83
CA LEU A 5 -4.60 33.12 5.65
C LEU A 5 -3.87 33.17 6.99
N SER A 6 -4.53 32.70 8.04
CA SER A 6 -3.86 32.49 9.33
C SER A 6 -2.67 31.51 9.18
N PRO A 7 -1.60 31.68 9.96
CA PRO A 7 -0.45 30.75 9.92
C PRO A 7 -0.86 29.29 10.14
N VAL A 8 -1.89 29.06 10.93
CA VAL A 8 -2.41 27.71 11.24
C VAL A 8 -3.15 27.13 10.04
N ALA A 9 -4.02 27.91 9.41
CA ALA A 9 -4.73 27.49 8.19
C ALA A 9 -3.73 27.16 7.06
N TYR A 10 -2.74 28.03 6.86
CA TYR A 10 -1.69 27.79 5.88
C TYR A 10 -0.89 26.49 6.17
N GLN A 11 -0.50 26.24 7.42
CA GLN A 11 0.21 25.04 7.81
C GLN A 11 -0.60 23.76 7.52
N TRP A 12 -1.91 23.80 7.74
CA TRP A 12 -2.80 22.69 7.42
C TRP A 12 -2.91 22.43 5.91
N LEU A 13 -2.99 23.48 5.10
CA LEU A 13 -3.02 23.36 3.64
C LEU A 13 -1.70 22.80 3.12
N GLU A 14 -0.55 23.25 3.65
CA GLU A 14 0.74 22.67 3.31
C GLU A 14 0.84 21.18 3.70
N THR A 15 0.27 20.83 4.84
CA THR A 15 0.21 19.42 5.30
C THR A 15 -0.63 18.58 4.34
N ALA A 16 -1.79 19.08 3.91
CA ALA A 16 -2.67 18.40 2.95
C ALA A 16 -1.98 18.17 1.61
N ASP A 17 -1.30 19.19 1.10
CA ASP A 17 -0.54 19.11 -0.15
C ASP A 17 0.61 18.11 -0.04
N ALA A 18 1.42 18.19 1.01
CA ALA A 18 2.53 17.24 1.25
C ALA A 18 2.03 15.77 1.36
N ARG A 19 0.89 15.54 2.04
CA ARG A 19 0.26 14.22 2.12
C ARG A 19 -0.20 13.71 0.77
N SER A 20 -0.83 14.58 -0.05
CA SER A 20 -1.32 14.20 -1.37
C SER A 20 -0.19 13.78 -2.33
N LEU A 21 0.99 14.32 -2.13
CA LEU A 21 2.21 14.02 -2.89
C LEU A 21 3.06 12.90 -2.27
N LEU A 22 2.68 12.38 -1.09
CA LEU A 22 3.49 11.46 -0.29
C LEU A 22 4.91 12.00 -0.01
N ASP A 23 5.04 13.31 0.14
CA ASP A 23 6.30 13.99 0.45
C ASP A 23 6.60 13.92 1.94
N TRP A 24 7.25 12.84 2.35
CA TRP A 24 7.60 12.54 3.77
C TRP A 24 8.46 13.63 4.41
N THR A 25 9.42 14.14 3.68
CA THR A 25 10.32 15.19 4.17
C THR A 25 9.53 16.45 4.49
N ARG A 26 8.65 16.84 3.58
CA ARG A 26 7.78 18.01 3.78
C ARG A 26 6.74 17.75 4.86
N MET A 27 6.10 16.58 4.89
CA MET A 27 5.15 16.21 5.94
C MET A 27 5.76 16.33 7.34
N ASN A 28 6.95 15.79 7.54
CA ASN A 28 7.62 15.86 8.85
C ASN A 28 7.95 17.30 9.28
N ARG A 29 8.18 18.20 8.31
CA ARG A 29 8.49 19.60 8.57
C ARG A 29 7.26 20.45 8.85
N VAL A 30 6.15 20.21 8.13
CA VAL A 30 4.96 21.08 8.18
C VAL A 30 3.88 20.59 9.13
N LEU A 31 3.96 19.36 9.64
CA LEU A 31 2.97 18.81 10.56
C LEU A 31 2.83 19.66 11.82
N PRO A 32 1.61 20.15 12.13
CA PRO A 32 1.36 20.88 13.34
C PRO A 32 1.73 20.08 14.59
N GLU A 33 2.34 20.70 15.57
CA GLU A 33 2.62 20.07 16.85
C GLU A 33 1.30 19.66 17.56
N ASN A 34 1.33 18.54 18.26
CA ASN A 34 0.19 17.99 19.02
C ASN A 34 -1.05 17.62 18.21
N ASN A 35 -0.85 17.20 16.98
CA ASN A 35 -1.95 16.83 16.11
C ASN A 35 -2.30 15.35 16.21
N GLY A 36 -3.32 15.01 16.98
CA GLY A 36 -3.84 13.64 17.13
C GLY A 36 -4.35 13.00 15.80
N ILE A 37 -4.69 13.82 14.81
CA ILE A 37 -5.28 13.38 13.54
C ILE A 37 -4.25 12.66 12.65
N ILE A 38 -2.97 13.08 12.73
CA ILE A 38 -1.90 12.59 11.85
C ILE A 38 -0.78 11.89 12.64
N THR A 39 -1.00 11.56 13.90
CA THR A 39 -0.01 10.83 14.72
C THR A 39 0.40 9.49 14.12
N ALA A 40 -0.47 8.86 13.32
CA ALA A 40 -0.15 7.65 12.59
C ALA A 40 0.98 7.85 11.56
N VAL A 41 1.21 9.09 11.10
CA VAL A 41 2.14 9.43 10.02
C VAL A 41 3.50 9.91 10.52
N ARG A 42 3.66 10.23 11.80
CA ARG A 42 4.95 10.72 12.34
C ARG A 42 6.02 9.63 12.36
N GLY A 43 7.15 9.91 11.72
CA GLY A 43 8.35 9.10 11.64
C GLY A 43 8.43 8.23 10.38
N GLU A 44 9.63 8.09 9.85
CA GLU A 44 9.96 7.23 8.71
C GLU A 44 9.96 5.76 9.17
N ASN A 45 8.82 5.14 9.11
CA ASN A 45 8.65 3.72 9.34
C ASN A 45 7.89 3.17 8.12
N GLU A 46 8.37 2.08 7.55
CA GLU A 46 7.77 1.46 6.36
C GLU A 46 6.27 1.24 6.49
N LYS A 47 5.80 0.82 7.68
CA LYS A 47 4.36 0.65 7.95
C LYS A 47 3.58 1.95 7.86
N LYS A 48 4.17 3.07 8.27
CA LYS A 48 3.52 4.38 8.20
C LYS A 48 3.46 4.89 6.77
N VAL A 49 4.54 4.71 6.01
CA VAL A 49 4.60 5.02 4.58
C VAL A 49 3.51 4.24 3.85
N LEU A 50 3.43 2.94 4.13
CA LEU A 50 2.45 2.08 3.51
C LEU A 50 1.01 2.45 3.90
N PHE A 51 0.78 2.82 5.16
CA PHE A 51 -0.53 3.26 5.61
C PHE A 51 -0.97 4.56 4.94
N GLU A 52 -0.08 5.56 4.83
CA GLU A 52 -0.40 6.80 4.12
C GLU A 52 -0.68 6.55 2.63
N TYR A 53 0.09 5.64 2.02
CA TYR A 53 -0.19 5.19 0.66
C TYR A 53 -1.59 4.56 0.54
N MET A 54 -2.00 3.75 1.51
CA MET A 54 -3.35 3.19 1.56
C MET A 54 -4.43 4.27 1.66
N LEU A 55 -4.19 5.32 2.45
CA LEU A 55 -5.11 6.47 2.54
C LEU A 55 -5.19 7.23 1.21
N ALA A 56 -4.08 7.35 0.48
CA ALA A 56 -4.08 7.93 -0.86
C ALA A 56 -4.88 7.08 -1.86
N LEU A 57 -4.86 5.74 -1.73
CA LEU A 57 -5.72 4.84 -2.52
C LEU A 57 -7.20 5.04 -2.20
N ASP A 58 -7.56 5.21 -0.92
CA ASP A 58 -8.94 5.52 -0.52
C ASP A 58 -9.45 6.81 -1.16
N LEU A 59 -8.60 7.84 -1.23
CA LEU A 59 -8.95 9.09 -1.91
C LEU A 59 -9.18 8.88 -3.42
N LYS A 60 -8.39 8.04 -4.08
CA LYS A 60 -8.59 7.72 -5.50
C LYS A 60 -9.94 7.05 -5.74
N VAL A 61 -10.31 6.10 -4.89
CA VAL A 61 -11.61 5.45 -4.93
C VAL A 61 -12.73 6.47 -4.72
N LYS A 62 -12.66 7.32 -3.69
CA LYS A 62 -13.65 8.36 -3.39
C LYS A 62 -13.83 9.38 -4.52
N ARG A 63 -12.77 9.64 -5.30
CA ARG A 63 -12.79 10.55 -6.45
C ARG A 63 -13.19 9.89 -7.77
N GLY A 64 -13.41 8.58 -7.79
CA GLY A 64 -13.69 7.83 -9.02
C GLY A 64 -12.47 7.65 -9.93
N GLU A 65 -11.25 7.86 -9.43
CA GLU A 65 -9.98 7.70 -10.15
C GLU A 65 -9.58 6.22 -10.22
N TYR A 66 -10.47 5.37 -10.76
CA TYR A 66 -10.33 3.91 -10.70
C TYR A 66 -9.12 3.38 -11.47
N ALA A 67 -8.78 4.02 -12.60
CA ALA A 67 -7.58 3.64 -13.35
C ALA A 67 -6.29 3.83 -12.54
N ASP A 68 -6.20 4.95 -11.82
CA ASP A 68 -5.05 5.25 -10.96
C ASP A 68 -5.04 4.39 -9.70
N PHE A 69 -6.20 4.09 -9.13
CA PHE A 69 -6.33 3.13 -8.04
C PHE A 69 -5.77 1.76 -8.42
N ILE A 70 -6.18 1.20 -9.56
CA ILE A 70 -5.72 -0.10 -10.03
C ILE A 70 -4.21 -0.12 -10.32
N ARG A 71 -3.68 0.93 -10.96
CA ARG A 71 -2.23 1.05 -11.21
C ARG A 71 -1.43 1.11 -9.91
N ALA A 72 -1.97 1.81 -8.92
CA ALA A 72 -1.31 2.05 -7.64
C ALA A 72 -1.33 0.83 -6.68
N ILE A 73 -2.18 -0.18 -6.93
CA ILE A 73 -2.15 -1.44 -6.16
C ILE A 73 -0.85 -2.22 -6.41
N THR A 74 -0.25 -2.12 -7.59
CA THR A 74 0.93 -2.91 -7.97
C THR A 74 2.15 -2.73 -7.07
N PRO A 75 2.67 -1.50 -6.84
CA PRO A 75 3.80 -1.32 -5.92
C PRO A 75 3.45 -1.72 -4.49
N LEU A 76 2.21 -1.45 -4.06
CA LEU A 76 1.72 -1.85 -2.75
C LEU A 76 1.79 -3.37 -2.54
N GLY A 77 1.51 -4.16 -3.60
CA GLY A 77 1.46 -5.61 -3.51
C GLY A 77 2.74 -6.21 -2.95
N VAL A 78 3.90 -5.86 -3.52
CA VAL A 78 5.19 -6.40 -3.06
C VAL A 78 5.53 -5.92 -1.65
N ASP A 79 5.38 -4.61 -1.35
CA ASP A 79 5.64 -4.04 -0.02
C ASP A 79 4.81 -4.72 1.07
N LEU A 80 3.53 -4.91 0.82
CA LEU A 80 2.62 -5.56 1.75
C LEU A 80 2.98 -7.02 1.99
N LEU A 81 3.34 -7.76 0.93
CA LEU A 81 3.71 -9.17 1.04
C LEU A 81 5.04 -9.39 1.76
N GLU A 82 6.01 -8.47 1.63
CA GLU A 82 7.24 -8.50 2.41
C GLU A 82 6.96 -8.37 3.91
N ILE A 83 6.06 -7.42 4.30
CA ILE A 83 5.63 -7.26 5.69
C ILE A 83 4.86 -8.49 6.19
N VAL A 84 4.02 -9.10 5.35
CA VAL A 84 3.32 -10.34 5.71
C VAL A 84 4.31 -11.48 5.98
N LEU A 85 5.33 -11.65 5.14
CA LEU A 85 6.36 -12.66 5.35
C LEU A 85 7.10 -12.44 6.66
N GLU A 86 7.48 -11.21 6.96
CA GLU A 86 8.16 -10.86 8.21
C GLU A 86 7.27 -11.07 9.43
N GLN A 87 6.03 -10.55 9.42
CA GLN A 87 5.17 -10.52 10.60
C GLN A 87 4.39 -11.81 10.86
N SER A 88 4.02 -12.54 9.80
CA SER A 88 3.17 -13.74 9.90
C SER A 88 3.89 -15.04 9.64
N CYS A 89 5.08 -15.00 9.02
CA CYS A 89 5.89 -16.19 8.71
C CYS A 89 7.27 -16.17 9.37
N ASP A 90 7.64 -15.09 10.07
CA ASP A 90 8.99 -14.88 10.65
C ASP A 90 10.11 -15.00 9.60
N ILE A 91 9.85 -14.51 8.39
CA ILE A 91 10.77 -14.57 7.25
C ILE A 91 11.13 -13.17 6.79
N ASP A 92 12.37 -12.72 7.08
CA ASP A 92 12.97 -11.56 6.44
C ASP A 92 13.39 -11.91 5.01
N ILE A 93 12.50 -11.70 4.06
CA ILE A 93 12.71 -12.06 2.65
C ILE A 93 13.80 -11.21 1.99
N THR A 94 14.09 -10.03 2.54
CA THR A 94 15.10 -9.11 1.97
C THR A 94 16.51 -9.68 2.03
N ARG A 95 16.77 -10.65 2.92
CA ARG A 95 18.04 -11.40 3.01
C ARG A 95 18.40 -12.14 1.72
N TYR A 96 17.42 -12.47 0.91
CA TYR A 96 17.59 -13.19 -0.35
C TYR A 96 17.74 -12.28 -1.56
N TYR A 97 17.66 -10.94 -1.36
CA TYR A 97 17.80 -9.94 -2.42
C TYR A 97 19.27 -9.53 -2.62
N LYS A 98 19.54 -8.94 -3.80
CA LYS A 98 20.82 -8.29 -4.07
C LYS A 98 21.04 -7.14 -3.08
N ARG A 99 22.33 -6.93 -2.74
CA ARG A 99 22.74 -5.72 -2.00
C ARG A 99 22.35 -4.49 -2.82
N ASN A 100 22.10 -3.35 -2.16
CA ASN A 100 21.69 -2.06 -2.72
C ASN A 100 20.18 -1.84 -2.88
N ASN A 101 19.36 -2.43 -1.99
CA ASN A 101 17.90 -2.22 -1.95
C ASN A 101 17.17 -2.49 -3.29
N GLN A 102 17.77 -3.28 -4.17
CA GLN A 102 17.11 -3.75 -5.37
C GLN A 102 16.32 -5.00 -5.07
N ARG A 103 15.03 -4.99 -5.35
CA ARG A 103 14.16 -6.17 -5.28
C ARG A 103 14.45 -7.13 -6.44
N ILE A 104 15.66 -7.69 -6.41
CA ILE A 104 16.16 -8.67 -7.36
C ILE A 104 16.69 -9.85 -6.56
N TRP A 105 16.26 -11.06 -6.91
CA TRP A 105 16.75 -12.28 -6.30
C TRP A 105 18.26 -12.45 -6.51
N ASP A 106 18.99 -12.66 -5.43
CA ASP A 106 20.44 -12.93 -5.48
C ASP A 106 20.70 -14.43 -5.56
N LYS A 107 21.35 -14.85 -6.65
CA LYS A 107 21.65 -16.28 -6.89
C LYS A 107 22.48 -16.93 -5.78
N ASN A 108 23.32 -16.15 -5.10
CA ASN A 108 24.20 -16.69 -4.06
C ASN A 108 23.52 -16.73 -2.68
N ARG A 109 22.43 -15.96 -2.52
CA ARG A 109 21.70 -15.87 -1.25
C ARG A 109 20.40 -16.67 -1.25
N LEU A 110 19.74 -16.76 -2.39
CA LEU A 110 18.50 -17.52 -2.54
C LEU A 110 18.87 -19.01 -2.65
N VAL A 111 18.94 -19.67 -1.51
CA VAL A 111 19.30 -21.09 -1.36
C VAL A 111 18.39 -21.79 -0.35
N GLY A 112 18.44 -23.11 -0.31
CA GLY A 112 17.69 -23.92 0.64
C GLY A 112 16.19 -23.84 0.43
N GLU A 113 15.44 -23.94 1.51
CA GLU A 113 13.99 -24.12 1.51
C GLU A 113 13.22 -23.06 0.68
N ILE A 114 13.62 -21.80 0.72
CA ILE A 114 12.94 -20.75 -0.07
C ILE A 114 13.12 -20.97 -1.56
N LEU A 115 14.32 -21.34 -2.00
CA LEU A 115 14.56 -21.71 -3.40
C LEU A 115 13.76 -22.96 -3.79
N ASP A 116 13.70 -23.95 -2.90
CA ASP A 116 12.95 -25.19 -3.16
C ASP A 116 11.45 -24.91 -3.33
N ILE A 117 10.88 -24.04 -2.49
CA ILE A 117 9.48 -23.58 -2.63
C ILE A 117 9.27 -22.93 -4.00
N LEU A 118 10.14 -21.99 -4.40
CA LEU A 118 10.02 -21.31 -5.67
C LEU A 118 10.17 -22.25 -6.87
N ASN A 119 11.08 -23.24 -6.78
CA ASN A 119 11.25 -24.25 -7.81
C ASN A 119 10.05 -25.19 -7.96
N GLN A 120 9.24 -25.41 -6.92
CA GLN A 120 8.03 -26.24 -7.06
C GLN A 120 7.05 -25.66 -8.09
N LYS A 121 7.00 -24.35 -8.24
CA LYS A 121 6.08 -23.69 -9.18
C LYS A 121 6.74 -23.08 -10.41
N PHE A 122 7.97 -22.58 -10.26
CA PHE A 122 8.66 -21.79 -11.28
C PHE A 122 9.92 -22.51 -11.81
N TYR A 123 9.91 -23.84 -11.92
CA TYR A 123 11.08 -24.62 -12.32
C TYR A 123 11.43 -24.47 -13.79
N PRO A 124 12.71 -24.28 -14.19
CA PRO A 124 13.79 -23.84 -13.32
C PRO A 124 13.63 -22.36 -12.92
N PHE A 125 13.77 -22.05 -11.61
CA PHE A 125 13.59 -20.70 -11.12
C PHE A 125 14.57 -19.72 -11.78
N ARG A 126 14.04 -18.65 -12.35
CA ARG A 126 14.82 -17.63 -13.03
C ARG A 126 15.07 -16.45 -12.09
N TYR A 127 16.33 -16.23 -11.74
CA TYR A 127 16.73 -15.10 -10.93
C TYR A 127 16.53 -13.79 -11.69
N GLY A 128 15.81 -12.85 -11.09
CA GLY A 128 15.42 -11.58 -11.68
C GLY A 128 14.64 -10.73 -10.69
N PRO A 129 13.80 -9.80 -11.15
CA PRO A 129 12.95 -9.00 -10.28
C PRO A 129 12.05 -9.86 -9.38
N VAL A 130 11.81 -9.36 -8.17
CA VAL A 130 10.86 -9.96 -7.24
C VAL A 130 9.45 -9.57 -7.66
N TYR A 131 8.58 -10.56 -7.79
CA TYR A 131 7.16 -10.36 -8.13
C TYR A 131 6.27 -10.84 -6.99
N SER A 132 5.09 -10.25 -6.87
CA SER A 132 4.06 -10.66 -5.90
C SER A 132 3.75 -12.16 -5.99
N ALA A 133 3.76 -12.75 -7.19
CA ALA A 133 3.57 -14.18 -7.39
C ALA A 133 4.64 -15.05 -6.71
N HIS A 134 5.90 -14.61 -6.65
CA HIS A 134 6.96 -15.32 -5.95
C HIS A 134 6.72 -15.30 -4.43
N LEU A 135 6.39 -14.12 -3.88
CA LEU A 135 6.14 -13.95 -2.45
C LEU A 135 4.89 -14.70 -2.01
N LEU A 136 3.84 -14.68 -2.82
CA LEU A 136 2.63 -15.46 -2.58
C LEU A 136 2.93 -16.95 -2.43
N GLU A 137 3.77 -17.53 -3.30
CA GLU A 137 4.10 -18.96 -3.20
C GLU A 137 4.79 -19.31 -1.88
N ILE A 138 5.67 -18.43 -1.41
CA ILE A 138 6.32 -18.60 -0.10
C ILE A 138 5.28 -18.47 1.03
N ILE A 139 4.40 -17.47 0.97
CA ILE A 139 3.34 -17.26 1.97
C ILE A 139 2.41 -18.47 2.04
N GLN A 140 2.00 -19.04 0.91
CA GLN A 140 1.13 -20.23 0.85
C GLN A 140 1.75 -21.45 1.54
N LYS A 141 3.08 -21.55 1.56
CA LYS A 141 3.79 -22.67 2.20
C LYS A 141 4.16 -22.42 3.66
N LYS A 142 4.28 -21.15 4.05
CA LYS A 142 4.84 -20.76 5.36
C LYS A 142 3.82 -20.15 6.31
N CYS A 143 2.80 -19.50 5.81
CA CYS A 143 1.78 -18.88 6.64
C CYS A 143 0.75 -19.93 7.10
N THR A 144 0.50 -19.97 8.39
CA THR A 144 -0.49 -20.88 9.01
C THR A 144 -1.90 -20.30 9.04
N ASP A 145 -2.03 -18.98 8.86
CA ASP A 145 -3.33 -18.30 8.78
C ASP A 145 -3.93 -18.47 7.38
N THR A 146 -4.84 -19.44 7.26
CA THR A 146 -5.49 -19.78 5.99
C THR A 146 -6.33 -18.64 5.42
N LEU A 147 -6.96 -17.81 6.26
CA LEU A 147 -7.74 -16.68 5.80
C LEU A 147 -6.83 -15.56 5.24
N MET A 148 -5.71 -15.28 5.91
CA MET A 148 -4.69 -14.38 5.41
C MET A 148 -4.18 -14.83 4.04
N VAL A 149 -3.82 -16.10 3.91
CA VAL A 149 -3.34 -16.69 2.64
C VAL A 149 -4.39 -16.52 1.54
N GLN A 150 -5.66 -16.77 1.83
CA GLN A 150 -6.74 -16.57 0.87
C GLN A 150 -6.86 -15.11 0.42
N ARG A 151 -6.81 -14.15 1.35
CA ARG A 151 -6.92 -12.71 1.03
C ARG A 151 -5.73 -12.21 0.20
N ILE A 152 -4.55 -12.69 0.50
CA ILE A 152 -3.33 -12.38 -0.27
C ILE A 152 -3.42 -12.98 -1.67
N GLN A 153 -3.89 -14.21 -1.81
CA GLN A 153 -4.12 -14.83 -3.12
C GLN A 153 -5.11 -14.00 -3.96
N GLU A 154 -6.20 -13.52 -3.35
CA GLU A 154 -7.16 -12.64 -4.02
C GLU A 154 -6.49 -11.35 -4.51
N LEU A 155 -5.67 -10.69 -3.69
CA LEU A 155 -4.94 -9.46 -4.08
C LEU A 155 -3.97 -9.69 -5.23
N VAL A 156 -3.19 -10.76 -5.19
CA VAL A 156 -2.25 -11.08 -6.27
C VAL A 156 -2.99 -11.41 -7.57
N ASN A 157 -4.11 -12.13 -7.50
CA ASN A 157 -4.95 -12.39 -8.66
C ASN A 157 -5.53 -11.10 -9.26
N ILE A 158 -5.99 -10.17 -8.40
CA ILE A 158 -6.48 -8.86 -8.84
C ILE A 158 -5.37 -8.10 -9.57
N GLU A 159 -4.18 -8.00 -8.96
CA GLU A 159 -3.04 -7.35 -9.58
C GLU A 159 -2.75 -7.92 -10.99
N GLN A 160 -2.67 -9.24 -11.12
CA GLN A 160 -2.36 -9.91 -12.38
C GLN A 160 -3.43 -9.70 -13.46
N ASN A 161 -4.71 -9.71 -13.08
CA ASN A 161 -5.83 -9.62 -14.02
C ASN A 161 -6.08 -8.20 -14.55
N VAL A 162 -5.81 -7.18 -13.75
CA VAL A 162 -6.14 -5.80 -14.13
C VAL A 162 -4.93 -4.95 -14.52
N ARG A 163 -3.75 -5.20 -13.91
CA ARG A 163 -2.54 -4.41 -14.12
C ARG A 163 -2.12 -4.36 -15.60
N ASN A 164 -1.96 -5.53 -16.22
CA ASN A 164 -1.42 -5.61 -17.57
C ASN A 164 -2.34 -4.90 -18.58
N VAL A 165 -3.64 -5.03 -18.40
CA VAL A 165 -4.60 -4.39 -19.31
C VAL A 165 -4.65 -2.88 -19.08
N ALA A 166 -4.74 -2.42 -17.84
CA ALA A 166 -4.79 -1.00 -17.51
C ALA A 166 -3.48 -0.25 -17.77
N ALA A 167 -2.34 -0.96 -17.77
CA ALA A 167 -1.03 -0.36 -18.03
C ALA A 167 -0.68 -0.26 -19.54
N HIS A 168 -1.20 -1.17 -20.35
CA HIS A 168 -0.77 -1.32 -21.76
C HIS A 168 -1.86 -0.99 -22.78
N ASN A 169 -3.09 -0.77 -22.36
CA ASN A 169 -4.19 -0.46 -23.26
C ASN A 169 -4.88 0.85 -22.84
N ILE A 170 -5.39 1.58 -23.84
CA ILE A 170 -6.29 2.71 -23.61
C ILE A 170 -7.67 2.12 -23.32
N VAL A 171 -8.01 2.02 -22.03
CA VAL A 171 -9.28 1.48 -21.55
C VAL A 171 -9.95 2.43 -20.59
N SER A 172 -11.27 2.50 -20.64
CA SER A 172 -12.06 3.13 -19.60
C SER A 172 -12.17 2.18 -18.42
N VAL A 173 -11.49 2.49 -17.31
CA VAL A 173 -11.53 1.69 -16.09
C VAL A 173 -12.70 2.17 -15.24
N THR A 174 -13.80 1.42 -15.25
CA THR A 174 -15.00 1.67 -14.44
C THR A 174 -15.11 0.62 -13.32
N PRO A 175 -15.97 0.83 -12.29
CA PRO A 175 -16.26 -0.20 -11.29
C PRO A 175 -16.76 -1.52 -11.91
N GLU A 176 -17.59 -1.44 -12.96
CA GLU A 176 -18.12 -2.61 -13.67
C GLU A 176 -16.98 -3.36 -14.37
N TRP A 177 -16.09 -2.64 -15.06
CA TRP A 177 -14.92 -3.21 -15.73
C TRP A 177 -14.01 -3.94 -14.74
N ILE A 178 -13.78 -3.35 -13.55
CA ILE A 178 -13.00 -3.98 -12.48
C ILE A 178 -13.70 -5.26 -12.01
N LYS A 179 -15.00 -5.19 -11.74
CA LYS A 179 -15.78 -6.34 -11.25
C LYS A 179 -15.83 -7.48 -12.26
N GLU A 180 -15.99 -7.22 -13.54
CA GLU A 180 -15.98 -8.22 -14.60
C GLU A 180 -14.65 -8.98 -14.64
N ARG A 181 -13.52 -8.28 -14.46
CA ARG A 181 -12.18 -8.87 -14.56
C ARG A 181 -11.68 -9.54 -13.30
N THR A 182 -12.12 -9.07 -12.15
CA THR A 182 -11.61 -9.54 -10.86
C THR A 182 -12.61 -10.37 -10.07
N GLY A 183 -13.88 -10.30 -10.45
CA GLY A 183 -14.99 -10.86 -9.66
C GLY A 183 -15.28 -10.09 -8.37
N LYS A 184 -14.63 -8.94 -8.16
CA LYS A 184 -14.72 -8.13 -6.95
C LYS A 184 -15.13 -6.69 -7.26
N SER A 185 -15.93 -6.08 -6.39
CA SER A 185 -16.15 -4.64 -6.44
C SER A 185 -14.90 -3.88 -5.98
N VAL A 186 -14.84 -2.59 -6.27
CA VAL A 186 -13.75 -1.71 -5.79
C VAL A 186 -13.70 -1.71 -4.25
N ASP A 187 -14.86 -1.67 -3.61
CA ASP A 187 -14.98 -1.70 -2.15
C ASP A 187 -14.49 -3.03 -1.56
N ASP A 188 -14.80 -4.18 -2.20
CA ASP A 188 -14.29 -5.48 -1.79
C ASP A 188 -12.77 -5.53 -1.87
N ILE A 189 -12.17 -5.01 -2.97
CA ILE A 189 -10.73 -4.95 -3.14
C ILE A 189 -10.09 -4.10 -2.03
N PHE A 190 -10.66 -2.92 -1.76
CA PHE A 190 -10.16 -2.04 -0.72
C PHE A 190 -10.34 -2.62 0.68
N TRP A 191 -11.45 -3.34 0.92
CA TRP A 191 -11.65 -4.08 2.16
C TRP A 191 -10.59 -5.16 2.38
N ILE A 192 -10.23 -5.92 1.34
CA ILE A 192 -9.16 -6.94 1.41
C ILE A 192 -7.83 -6.29 1.79
N LEU A 193 -7.49 -5.18 1.15
CA LEU A 193 -6.28 -4.41 1.47
C LEU A 193 -6.27 -3.96 2.94
N LYS A 194 -7.38 -3.38 3.42
CA LYS A 194 -7.55 -2.97 4.83
C LYS A 194 -7.36 -4.16 5.77
N TYR A 195 -8.01 -5.28 5.48
CA TYR A 195 -7.90 -6.49 6.27
C TYR A 195 -6.44 -6.92 6.43
N VAL A 196 -5.70 -7.06 5.33
CA VAL A 196 -4.29 -7.48 5.39
C VAL A 196 -3.45 -6.48 6.18
N CYS A 197 -3.63 -5.17 5.96
CA CYS A 197 -2.93 -4.13 6.72
C CYS A 197 -3.18 -4.20 8.23
N GLU A 198 -4.42 -4.48 8.64
CA GLU A 198 -4.78 -4.62 10.05
C GLU A 198 -4.13 -5.86 10.68
N GLN A 199 -4.14 -7.00 9.98
CA GLN A 199 -3.54 -8.25 10.49
C GLN A 199 -2.02 -8.11 10.73
N VAL A 200 -1.31 -7.41 9.84
CA VAL A 200 0.14 -7.17 10.01
C VAL A 200 0.46 -5.89 10.81
N LYS A 201 -0.53 -5.34 11.51
CA LYS A 201 -0.38 -4.19 12.40
C LYS A 201 0.20 -2.93 11.72
N ILE A 202 -0.16 -2.71 10.46
CA ILE A 202 0.14 -1.46 9.76
C ILE A 202 -0.74 -0.35 10.34
N ASN A 203 -2.02 -0.62 10.55
CA ASN A 203 -2.94 0.25 11.26
C ASN A 203 -3.87 -0.57 12.16
N THR A 204 -3.92 -0.23 13.45
CA THR A 204 -4.77 -0.90 14.44
C THR A 204 -5.93 -0.04 14.93
N ARG A 205 -6.04 1.20 14.46
CA ARG A 205 -7.06 2.17 14.89
C ARG A 205 -7.99 2.51 13.74
N LYS A 206 -9.28 2.20 13.91
CA LYS A 206 -10.30 2.45 12.85
C LYS A 206 -10.41 3.93 12.48
N GLU A 207 -10.29 4.83 13.45
CA GLU A 207 -10.35 6.28 13.23
C GLU A 207 -9.26 6.81 12.30
N ASN A 208 -8.11 6.16 12.22
CA ASN A 208 -7.02 6.58 11.34
C ASN A 208 -7.40 6.51 9.85
N TRP A 209 -8.32 5.61 9.47
CA TRP A 209 -8.83 5.54 8.09
C TRP A 209 -9.56 6.82 7.65
N ASN A 210 -10.08 7.59 8.60
CA ASN A 210 -10.75 8.87 8.35
C ASN A 210 -9.82 10.07 8.50
N SER A 211 -8.49 9.87 8.55
CA SER A 211 -7.55 10.95 8.88
C SER A 211 -7.52 12.08 7.84
N TYR A 212 -7.82 11.80 6.56
CA TYR A 212 -8.00 12.84 5.54
C TYR A 212 -9.28 13.64 5.75
N ASP A 213 -10.39 12.99 6.06
CA ASP A 213 -11.67 13.66 6.32
C ASP A 213 -11.57 14.52 7.58
N SER A 214 -10.90 14.00 8.63
CA SER A 214 -10.63 14.76 9.87
C SER A 214 -9.72 15.97 9.62
N MET A 215 -8.70 15.83 8.76
CA MET A 215 -7.83 16.92 8.35
C MET A 215 -8.58 17.97 7.56
N ASN A 216 -9.40 17.55 6.58
CA ASN A 216 -10.22 18.48 5.77
C ASN A 216 -11.19 19.27 6.64
N LYS A 217 -11.85 18.61 7.60
CA LYS A 217 -12.71 19.30 8.56
C LYS A 217 -11.91 20.37 9.35
N ARG A 218 -10.70 20.02 9.80
CA ARG A 218 -9.85 20.96 10.52
C ARG A 218 -9.45 22.17 9.66
N ILE A 219 -9.15 21.95 8.38
CA ILE A 219 -8.84 23.03 7.44
C ILE A 219 -10.04 23.97 7.31
N ILE A 220 -11.24 23.43 7.14
CA ILE A 220 -12.47 24.22 7.04
C ILE A 220 -12.69 25.02 8.32
N ASP A 221 -12.61 24.37 9.49
CA ASP A 221 -12.77 25.02 10.79
C ASP A 221 -11.75 26.16 11.02
N GLU A 222 -10.54 26.08 10.47
CA GLU A 222 -9.54 27.16 10.57
C GLU A 222 -9.80 28.29 9.55
N LEU A 223 -10.28 27.97 8.35
CA LEU A 223 -10.63 28.97 7.35
C LEU A 223 -11.89 29.78 7.71
N ASP A 224 -12.84 29.17 8.43
CA ASP A 224 -14.06 29.83 8.90
C ASP A 224 -13.81 30.80 10.07
N LYS A 225 -12.59 30.85 10.63
CA LYS A 225 -12.20 31.79 11.69
C LYS A 225 -11.61 33.10 11.17
N ASP A 226 -11.15 33.08 9.92
CA ASP A 226 -10.56 34.23 9.21
C ASP A 226 -11.65 35.02 8.49
#